data_6c377af5e6d3e9dd301c8b285add40d2
#
_entry.id   6c377af5e6d3e9dd301c8b285add40d2
#
_cell.length_a   1.000
_cell.length_b   1.000
_cell.length_c   1.000
_cell.angle_alpha   90.00
_cell.angle_beta   90.00
_cell.angle_gamma   90.00
#
_symmetry.space_group_name_H-M   'P 1'
#
loop_
_entity.id
_entity.type
_entity.pdbx_description
1 polymer ?
#
loop_
_entity_poly.entity_id
_entity_poly.type
_entity_poly.pdbx_seq_one_letter_code
_entity_poly.pdbx_strand_id
1 'polypeptide(L)'
;LDIEVSKQKKAFLRKLYLAHHIDSEQHNLLSLNKLTGMPRRTLQDAIAALSDIGIECQFIQDGERNNAGHYRINTWGPISSAWVDTHLAMITEVLA
;
A
#
# COMPACT_ATOMS: atom_id res chain seq x y z
N LEU A 1 19.63 14.87 14.88
CA LEU A 1 18.30 15.22 15.38
C LEU A 1 17.29 14.21 14.86
N ASP A 2 16.93 13.28 15.70
CA ASP A 2 15.91 12.31 15.40
C ASP A 2 14.55 12.97 15.49
N ILE A 3 13.95 13.26 14.37
CA ILE A 3 12.57 13.73 14.34
C ILE A 3 11.71 12.50 14.50
N GLU A 4 11.09 12.39 15.66
CA GLU A 4 10.16 11.30 15.92
C GLU A 4 8.96 11.41 15.00
N VAL A 5 8.72 10.37 14.21
CA VAL A 5 7.57 10.31 13.32
C VAL A 5 6.41 9.72 14.09
N SER A 6 5.27 10.41 14.10
CA SER A 6 4.08 9.94 14.81
C SER A 6 3.56 8.63 14.24
N LYS A 7 2.82 7.87 15.05
CA LYS A 7 2.17 6.64 14.60
C LYS A 7 1.20 6.89 13.46
N GLN A 8 0.48 8.02 13.50
CA GLN A 8 -0.45 8.40 12.45
C GLN A 8 0.28 8.68 11.15
N LYS A 9 1.41 9.37 11.19
CA LYS A 9 2.21 9.63 10.00
C LYS A 9 2.75 8.33 9.40
N LYS A 10 3.27 7.44 10.24
CA LYS A 10 3.73 6.12 9.77
C LYS A 10 2.62 5.32 9.13
N ALA A 11 1.43 5.31 9.74
CA ALA A 11 0.28 4.61 9.20
C ALA A 11 -0.14 5.19 7.85
N PHE A 12 -0.13 6.51 7.71
CA PHE A 12 -0.43 7.19 6.46
C PHE A 12 0.59 6.84 5.38
N LEU A 13 1.88 6.95 5.69
CA LEU A 13 2.94 6.63 4.74
C LEU A 13 2.93 5.16 4.34
N ARG A 14 2.57 4.25 5.26
CA ARG A 14 2.42 2.83 4.94
C ARG A 14 1.34 2.61 3.89
N LYS A 15 0.22 3.32 4.01
CA LYS A 15 -0.85 3.25 3.00
C LYS A 15 -0.35 3.71 1.63
N LEU A 16 0.37 4.82 1.58
CA LEU A 16 0.94 5.34 0.32
C LEU A 16 1.95 4.37 -0.28
N TYR A 17 2.79 3.77 0.56
CA TYR A 17 3.78 2.79 0.14
C TYR A 17 3.12 1.56 -0.50
N LEU A 18 2.09 1.03 0.17
CA LEU A 18 1.37 -0.14 -0.35
C LEU A 18 0.62 0.20 -1.64
N ALA A 19 -0.05 1.35 -1.69
CA ALA A 19 -0.75 1.77 -2.89
C ALA A 19 0.20 1.93 -4.08
N HIS A 20 1.39 2.47 -3.85
CA HIS A 20 2.43 2.59 -4.88
C HIS A 20 2.80 1.24 -5.47
N HIS A 21 3.09 0.26 -4.62
CA HIS A 21 3.47 -1.07 -5.09
C HIS A 21 2.31 -1.79 -5.79
N ILE A 22 1.11 -1.66 -5.26
CA ILE A 22 -0.09 -2.25 -5.86
C ILE A 22 -0.33 -1.67 -7.26
N ASP A 23 -0.11 -0.37 -7.44
CA ASP A 23 -0.31 0.31 -8.72
C ASP A 23 0.79 0.01 -9.72
N SER A 24 2.01 -0.22 -9.24
CA SER A 24 3.19 -0.45 -10.09
C SER A 24 3.25 -1.86 -10.67
N GLU A 25 2.83 -2.86 -9.90
CA GLU A 25 2.92 -4.27 -10.26
C GLU A 25 1.72 -5.03 -9.73
N GLN A 26 1.47 -6.20 -10.28
CA GLN A 26 0.40 -7.07 -9.77
C GLN A 26 0.84 -7.73 -8.46
N HIS A 27 0.12 -7.46 -7.39
CA HIS A 27 0.39 -8.02 -6.08
C HIS A 27 -0.85 -8.64 -5.44
N ASN A 28 -0.62 -9.70 -4.66
CA ASN A 28 -1.59 -10.24 -3.71
C ASN A 28 -0.97 -10.16 -2.31
N LEU A 29 -1.65 -10.65 -1.28
CA LEU A 29 -1.12 -10.59 0.08
C LEU A 29 0.20 -11.34 0.21
N LEU A 30 0.35 -12.48 -0.46
CA LEU A 30 1.57 -13.26 -0.39
C LEU A 30 2.76 -12.50 -0.99
N SER A 31 2.59 -11.92 -2.18
CA SER A 31 3.67 -11.18 -2.82
C SER A 31 4.00 -9.89 -2.07
N LEU A 32 3.00 -9.21 -1.51
CA LEU A 32 3.23 -8.03 -0.67
C LEU A 32 3.97 -8.39 0.61
N ASN A 33 3.62 -9.52 1.23
CA ASN A 33 4.35 -10.00 2.40
C ASN A 33 5.82 -10.27 2.08
N LYS A 34 6.09 -10.90 0.94
CA LYS A 34 7.47 -11.17 0.52
C LYS A 34 8.24 -9.89 0.23
N LEU A 35 7.59 -8.92 -0.39
CA LEU A 35 8.23 -7.66 -0.75
C LEU A 35 8.52 -6.79 0.48
N THR A 36 7.57 -6.68 1.39
CA THR A 36 7.60 -5.70 2.48
C THR A 36 8.02 -6.28 3.82
N GLY A 37 7.89 -7.60 4.00
CA GLY A 37 8.07 -8.24 5.30
C GLY A 37 6.95 -7.97 6.29
N MET A 38 5.92 -7.21 5.91
CA MET A 38 4.81 -6.91 6.79
C MET A 38 3.92 -8.13 7.00
N PRO A 39 3.45 -8.38 8.24
CA PRO A 39 2.51 -9.45 8.51
C PRO A 39 1.24 -9.32 7.68
N ARG A 40 0.65 -10.45 7.34
CA ARG A 40 -0.57 -10.49 6.52
C ARG A 40 -1.68 -9.62 7.10
N ARG A 41 -1.87 -9.67 8.43
CA ARG A 41 -2.89 -8.87 9.11
C ARG A 41 -2.66 -7.37 8.92
N THR A 42 -1.41 -6.94 9.06
CA THR A 42 -1.03 -5.55 8.84
C THR A 42 -1.34 -5.10 7.42
N LEU A 43 -1.03 -5.95 6.43
CA LEU A 43 -1.32 -5.68 5.03
C LEU A 43 -2.82 -5.57 4.78
N GLN A 44 -3.61 -6.51 5.30
CA GLN A 44 -5.07 -6.50 5.13
C GLN A 44 -5.68 -5.24 5.72
N ASP A 45 -5.27 -4.87 6.93
CA ASP A 45 -5.79 -3.68 7.62
C ASP A 45 -5.42 -2.40 6.86
N ALA A 46 -4.19 -2.29 6.39
CA ALA A 46 -3.73 -1.12 5.65
C ALA A 46 -4.45 -0.99 4.30
N ILE A 47 -4.63 -2.10 3.59
CA ILE A 47 -5.33 -2.11 2.29
C ILE A 47 -6.81 -1.72 2.49
N ALA A 48 -7.44 -2.28 3.52
CA ALA A 48 -8.83 -1.94 3.84
C ALA A 48 -8.98 -0.45 4.19
N ALA A 49 -7.96 0.12 4.81
CA ALA A 49 -7.97 1.53 5.22
C ALA A 49 -7.60 2.53 4.10
N LEU A 50 -7.23 2.06 2.91
CA LEU A 50 -6.94 2.96 1.78
C LEU A 50 -8.15 3.84 1.43
N SER A 51 -9.36 3.31 1.57
CA SER A 51 -10.57 4.08 1.32
C SER A 51 -10.72 5.27 2.27
N ASP A 52 -10.16 5.20 3.46
CA ASP A 52 -10.23 6.30 4.44
C ASP A 52 -9.52 7.56 3.95
N ILE A 53 -8.54 7.41 3.07
CA ILE A 53 -7.82 8.55 2.48
C ILE A 53 -8.20 8.78 1.02
N GLY A 54 -9.27 8.14 0.57
CA GLY A 54 -9.84 8.36 -0.77
C GLY A 54 -9.21 7.53 -1.88
N ILE A 55 -8.32 6.61 -1.56
CA ILE A 55 -7.72 5.70 -2.55
C ILE A 55 -8.65 4.49 -2.70
N GLU A 56 -9.11 4.24 -3.92
CA GLU A 56 -9.96 3.09 -4.20
C GLU A 56 -9.10 1.92 -4.65
N CYS A 57 -9.09 0.86 -3.85
CA CYS A 57 -8.37 -0.37 -4.11
C CYS A 57 -9.37 -1.53 -4.18
N GLN A 58 -9.17 -2.40 -5.15
CA GLN A 58 -10.07 -3.52 -5.40
C GLN A 58 -9.23 -4.77 -5.66
N PHE A 59 -9.74 -5.92 -5.21
CA PHE A 59 -9.14 -7.20 -5.55
C PHE A 59 -9.78 -7.74 -6.82
N ILE A 60 -8.96 -8.01 -7.82
CA ILE A 60 -9.40 -8.57 -9.10
C ILE A 60 -9.10 -10.07 -9.08
N GLN A 61 -10.12 -10.89 -9.17
CA GLN A 61 -9.95 -12.33 -9.20
C GLN A 61 -9.59 -12.78 -10.62
N ASP A 62 -8.48 -13.49 -10.75
CA ASP A 62 -8.02 -14.04 -12.02
C ASP A 62 -8.37 -15.52 -12.08
N GLY A 63 -9.34 -15.89 -12.91
CA GLY A 63 -9.77 -17.27 -13.09
C GLY A 63 -10.72 -17.76 -12.04
N GLU A 64 -10.86 -19.09 -11.93
CA GLU A 64 -11.86 -19.75 -11.09
C GLU A 64 -11.38 -20.07 -9.67
N ARG A 65 -10.07 -19.90 -9.39
CA ARG A 65 -9.50 -20.21 -8.08
C ARG A 65 -9.69 -19.05 -7.12
N ASN A 66 -10.11 -19.33 -5.91
CA ASN A 66 -10.41 -18.32 -4.89
C ASN A 66 -9.19 -17.46 -4.48
N ASN A 67 -7.98 -17.96 -4.64
CA ASN A 67 -6.75 -17.23 -4.26
C ASN A 67 -5.98 -16.69 -5.46
N ALA A 68 -6.47 -16.88 -6.67
CA ALA A 68 -5.82 -16.32 -7.85
C ALA A 68 -6.33 -14.92 -8.10
N GLY A 69 -5.44 -13.94 -8.06
CA GLY A 69 -5.83 -12.57 -8.31
C GLY A 69 -4.79 -11.58 -7.84
N HIS A 70 -5.12 -10.32 -7.99
CA HIS A 70 -4.24 -9.23 -7.60
C HIS A 70 -5.05 -8.01 -7.18
N TYR A 71 -4.43 -7.16 -6.35
CA TYR A 71 -5.00 -5.86 -6.01
C TYR A 71 -4.79 -4.87 -7.14
N ARG A 72 -5.69 -3.91 -7.23
CA ARG A 72 -5.63 -2.87 -8.23
C ARG A 72 -6.08 -1.55 -7.63
N ILE A 73 -5.36 -0.47 -7.96
CA ILE A 73 -5.78 0.88 -7.61
C ILE A 73 -6.65 1.43 -8.73
N ASN A 74 -7.91 1.71 -8.43
CA ASN A 74 -8.84 2.29 -9.39
C ASN A 74 -8.67 3.78 -9.49
N THR A 75 -8.46 4.46 -8.36
CA THR A 75 -8.18 5.89 -8.31
C THR A 75 -7.38 6.21 -7.04
N TRP A 76 -6.48 7.16 -7.18
CA TRP A 76 -5.72 7.70 -6.05
C TRP A 76 -6.51 8.74 -5.26
N GLY A 77 -7.71 9.13 -5.74
CA GLY A 77 -8.54 10.13 -5.07
C GLY A 77 -7.80 11.45 -4.89
N PRO A 78 -7.76 12.00 -3.66
CA PRO A 78 -7.09 13.27 -3.41
C PRO A 78 -5.56 13.15 -3.28
N ILE A 79 -5.02 11.94 -3.33
CA ILE A 79 -3.59 11.69 -3.15
C ILE A 79 -2.87 11.74 -4.49
N SER A 80 -1.76 12.47 -4.55
CA SER A 80 -0.94 12.55 -5.75
C SER A 80 -0.02 11.34 -5.85
N SER A 81 -0.22 10.49 -6.84
CA SER A 81 0.68 9.36 -7.10
C SER A 81 2.08 9.84 -7.49
N ALA A 82 2.18 10.96 -8.19
CA ALA A 82 3.45 11.56 -8.56
C ALA A 82 4.25 12.01 -7.32
N TRP A 83 3.57 12.57 -6.32
CA TRP A 83 4.20 12.93 -5.05
C TRP A 83 4.78 11.70 -4.37
N VAL A 84 4.03 10.62 -4.36
CA VAL A 84 4.47 9.35 -3.74
C VAL A 84 5.72 8.82 -4.46
N ASP A 85 5.72 8.82 -5.79
CA ASP A 85 6.87 8.37 -6.58
C ASP A 85 8.12 9.20 -6.25
N THR A 86 7.97 10.51 -6.17
CA THR A 86 9.07 11.43 -5.88
C THR A 86 9.62 11.25 -4.47
N HIS A 87 8.76 10.89 -3.52
CA HIS A 87 9.12 10.77 -2.10
C HIS A 87 9.29 9.33 -1.62
N LEU A 88 9.34 8.37 -2.55
CA LEU A 88 9.37 6.95 -2.20
C LEU A 88 10.57 6.58 -1.34
N ALA A 89 11.74 7.16 -1.61
CA ALA A 89 12.94 6.88 -0.82
C ALA A 89 12.75 7.31 0.64
N MET A 90 12.18 8.50 0.87
CA MET A 90 11.89 8.98 2.22
C MET A 90 10.87 8.08 2.92
N ILE A 91 9.81 7.69 2.22
CA ILE A 91 8.77 6.82 2.76
C ILE A 91 9.37 5.48 3.18
N THR A 92 10.18 4.89 2.33
CA THR A 92 10.84 3.61 2.60
C THR A 92 11.74 3.72 3.84
N GLU A 93 12.47 4.82 3.96
CA GLU A 93 13.35 5.05 5.11
C GLU A 93 12.56 5.18 6.41
N VAL A 94 11.44 5.90 6.38
CA VAL A 94 10.58 6.07 7.56
C VAL A 94 9.99 4.72 8.02
N LEU A 95 9.63 3.86 7.07
CA LEU A 95 9.00 2.57 7.35
C LEU A 95 10.00 1.46 7.69
N ALA A 96 11.27 1.69 7.45
CA ALA A 96 12.31 0.70 7.69
C ALA A 96 12.49 0.39 9.18
#